data_fd6eddbcb32f5afd1610c31d5119b4c7
#
_entry.id   fd6eddbcb32f5afd1610c31d5119b4c7
#
_cell.length_a   1.000
_cell.length_b   1.000
_cell.length_c   1.000
_cell.angle_alpha   90.00
_cell.angle_beta   90.00
_cell.angle_gamma   90.00
#
_symmetry.space_group_name_H-M   'P 1'
#
loop_
_entity.id
_entity.type
_entity.pdbx_description
1 polymer ?
#
loop_
_entity_poly.entity_id
_entity_poly.type
_entity_poly.pdbx_seq_one_letter_code
_entity_poly.pdbx_strand_id
1 'polypeptide(L)'
;MNLALLFDGMLVVLILAVAIWTVTVRDSFAAGIGYATYGLLLALAWVRLAAVDAALTEAAIGGGLTSVLMIRATVRLRAGEAAARAATPGPLLR
;
A
#
# COMPACT_ATOMS: atom_id res chain seq x y z
N MET A 1 17.80 -28.48 -1.54
CA MET A 1 17.20 -27.14 -1.69
C MET A 1 17.84 -26.20 -0.71
N ASN A 2 18.24 -25.02 -1.14
CA ASN A 2 18.98 -24.14 -0.26
C ASN A 2 18.07 -23.08 0.35
N LEU A 3 18.57 -22.41 1.40
CA LEU A 3 17.82 -21.40 2.10
C LEU A 3 17.49 -20.20 1.22
N ALA A 4 18.34 -19.89 0.25
CA ALA A 4 18.10 -18.78 -0.66
C ALA A 4 16.84 -19.00 -1.49
N LEU A 5 16.63 -20.20 -1.99
CA LEU A 5 15.44 -20.53 -2.76
C LEU A 5 14.19 -20.48 -1.89
N LEU A 6 14.28 -20.95 -0.66
CA LEU A 6 13.16 -20.88 0.29
C LEU A 6 12.81 -19.42 0.60
N PHE A 7 13.82 -18.59 0.82
CA PHE A 7 13.61 -17.18 1.09
C PHE A 7 12.93 -16.49 -0.10
N ASP A 8 13.44 -16.75 -1.31
CA ASP A 8 12.89 -16.14 -2.52
C ASP A 8 11.46 -16.58 -2.75
N GLY A 9 11.16 -17.85 -2.55
CA GLY A 9 9.79 -18.36 -2.68
C GLY A 9 8.85 -17.71 -1.67
N MET A 10 9.29 -17.58 -0.42
CA MET A 10 8.51 -16.93 0.60
C MET A 10 8.26 -15.46 0.26
N LEU A 11 9.28 -14.79 -0.25
CA LEU A 11 9.16 -13.39 -0.64
C LEU A 11 8.12 -13.22 -1.75
N VAL A 12 8.15 -14.08 -2.76
CA VAL A 12 7.16 -14.04 -3.85
C VAL A 12 5.76 -14.24 -3.31
N VAL A 13 5.58 -15.23 -2.43
CA VAL A 13 4.27 -15.50 -1.84
C VAL A 13 3.76 -14.30 -1.05
N LEU A 14 4.64 -13.68 -0.26
CA LEU A 14 4.27 -12.49 0.52
C LEU A 14 3.88 -11.32 -0.38
N ILE A 15 4.64 -11.08 -1.44
CA ILE A 15 4.33 -10.00 -2.37
C ILE A 15 2.96 -10.22 -3.00
N LEU A 16 2.69 -11.43 -3.47
CA LEU A 16 1.40 -11.75 -4.07
C LEU A 16 0.26 -11.65 -3.07
N ALA A 17 0.47 -12.14 -1.86
CA ALA A 17 -0.54 -12.09 -0.82
C ALA A 17 -0.91 -10.64 -0.46
N VAL A 18 0.11 -9.80 -0.27
CA VAL A 18 -0.12 -8.39 0.05
C VAL A 18 -0.78 -7.67 -1.11
N ALA A 19 -0.39 -7.98 -2.34
CA ALA A 19 -0.99 -7.36 -3.52
C ALA A 19 -2.48 -7.69 -3.59
N ILE A 20 -2.84 -8.95 -3.41
CA ILE A 20 -4.23 -9.37 -3.45
C ILE A 20 -5.01 -8.72 -2.32
N TRP A 21 -4.45 -8.72 -1.11
CA TRP A 21 -5.10 -8.09 0.03
C TRP A 21 -5.34 -6.61 -0.22
N THR A 22 -4.34 -5.91 -0.77
CA THR A 22 -4.43 -4.48 -1.03
C THR A 22 -5.55 -4.12 -1.99
N VAL A 23 -5.72 -4.91 -3.06
CA VAL A 23 -6.75 -4.61 -4.05
C VAL A 23 -8.13 -5.09 -3.64
N THR A 24 -8.22 -5.98 -2.67
CA THR A 24 -9.52 -6.50 -2.22
C THR A 24 -10.02 -5.84 -0.94
N VAL A 25 -9.16 -5.18 -0.19
CA VAL A 25 -9.58 -4.52 1.04
C VAL A 25 -10.45 -3.30 0.71
N ARG A 26 -11.50 -3.10 1.49
CA ARG A 26 -12.47 -2.04 1.21
C ARG A 26 -12.08 -0.70 1.80
N ASP A 27 -11.32 -0.72 2.89
CA ASP A 27 -10.91 0.51 3.55
C ASP A 27 -9.74 1.14 2.78
N SER A 28 -9.94 2.37 2.32
CA SER A 28 -8.91 3.08 1.55
C SER A 28 -7.64 3.32 2.35
N PHE A 29 -7.79 3.59 3.66
CA PHE A 29 -6.62 3.78 4.51
C PHE A 29 -5.81 2.48 4.63
N ALA A 30 -6.50 1.35 4.82
CA ALA A 30 -5.84 0.05 4.88
C ALA A 30 -5.19 -0.28 3.53
N ALA A 31 -5.82 0.09 2.43
CA ALA A 31 -5.23 -0.10 1.10
C ALA A 31 -3.93 0.69 0.95
N GLY A 32 -3.89 1.91 1.49
CA GLY A 32 -2.67 2.72 1.48
C GLY A 32 -1.53 2.06 2.25
N ILE A 33 -1.83 1.51 3.41
CA ILE A 33 -0.85 0.77 4.21
C ILE A 33 -0.39 -0.48 3.47
N GLY A 34 -1.33 -1.20 2.84
CA GLY A 34 -1.01 -2.38 2.03
C GLY A 34 -0.09 -2.03 0.88
N TYR A 35 -0.34 -0.90 0.23
CA TYR A 35 0.51 -0.43 -0.85
C TYR A 35 1.93 -0.14 -0.36
N ALA A 36 2.06 0.49 0.80
CA ALA A 36 3.36 0.76 1.39
C ALA A 36 4.11 -0.54 1.67
N THR A 37 3.43 -1.51 2.26
CA THR A 37 4.02 -2.82 2.54
C THR A 37 4.45 -3.51 1.26
N TYR A 38 3.61 -3.46 0.23
CA TYR A 38 3.92 -4.03 -1.08
C TYR A 38 5.19 -3.39 -1.66
N GLY A 39 5.29 -2.06 -1.59
CA GLY A 39 6.47 -1.37 -2.10
C GLY A 39 7.75 -1.77 -1.38
N LEU A 40 7.69 -1.93 -0.05
CA LEU A 40 8.85 -2.36 0.71
C LEU A 40 9.24 -3.80 0.38
N LEU A 41 8.26 -4.68 0.17
CA LEU A 41 8.54 -6.05 -0.25
C LEU A 41 9.19 -6.09 -1.63
N LEU A 42 8.72 -5.23 -2.55
CA LEU A 42 9.37 -5.12 -3.86
C LEU A 42 10.79 -4.63 -3.74
N ALA A 43 11.05 -3.69 -2.83
CA ALA A 43 12.42 -3.23 -2.60
C ALA A 43 13.32 -4.39 -2.15
N LEU A 44 12.82 -5.25 -1.28
CA LEU A 44 13.56 -6.45 -0.89
C LEU A 44 13.82 -7.37 -2.08
N ALA A 45 12.85 -7.50 -2.97
CA ALA A 45 13.03 -8.31 -4.17
C ALA A 45 14.15 -7.74 -5.05
N TRP A 46 14.21 -6.42 -5.19
CA TRP A 46 15.30 -5.79 -5.95
C TRP A 46 16.65 -6.03 -5.30
N VAL A 47 16.73 -5.98 -3.98
CA VAL A 47 17.98 -6.30 -3.26
C VAL A 47 18.40 -7.73 -3.56
N ARG A 48 17.44 -8.66 -3.57
CA ARG A 48 17.74 -10.06 -3.88
C ARG A 48 18.30 -10.25 -5.30
N LEU A 49 17.91 -9.35 -6.20
CA LEU A 49 18.41 -9.36 -7.58
C LEU A 49 19.68 -8.54 -7.74
N ALA A 50 20.29 -8.11 -6.65
CA ALA A 50 21.52 -7.31 -6.62
C ALA A 50 21.32 -5.93 -7.29
N ALA A 51 20.09 -5.45 -7.34
CA ALA A 51 19.75 -4.14 -7.93
C ALA A 51 19.48 -3.14 -6.81
N VAL A 52 20.53 -2.74 -6.10
CA VAL A 52 20.41 -1.87 -4.93
C VAL A 52 19.85 -0.51 -5.30
N ASP A 53 20.27 0.04 -6.43
CA ASP A 53 19.76 1.34 -6.88
C ASP A 53 18.25 1.30 -7.11
N ALA A 54 17.77 0.24 -7.74
CA ALA A 54 16.34 0.06 -7.96
C ALA A 54 15.61 -0.15 -6.63
N ALA A 55 16.23 -0.87 -5.70
CA ALA A 55 15.64 -1.08 -4.38
C ALA A 55 15.45 0.23 -3.62
N LEU A 56 16.47 1.08 -3.64
CA LEU A 56 16.39 2.37 -2.96
C LEU A 56 15.33 3.27 -3.59
N THR A 57 15.28 3.29 -4.91
CA THR A 57 14.28 4.07 -5.63
C THR A 57 12.88 3.58 -5.32
N GLU A 58 12.69 2.27 -5.34
CA GLU A 58 11.40 1.67 -5.03
C GLU A 58 10.96 1.98 -3.61
N ALA A 59 11.88 1.85 -2.65
CA ALA A 59 11.56 2.14 -1.24
C ALA A 59 11.21 3.61 -1.05
N ALA A 60 11.94 4.51 -1.69
CA ALA A 60 11.73 5.94 -1.52
C ALA A 60 10.44 6.41 -2.19
N ILE A 61 10.17 5.96 -3.41
CA ILE A 61 9.04 6.44 -4.20
C ILE A 61 7.81 5.57 -3.99
N GLY A 62 7.95 4.27 -4.23
CA GLY A 62 6.82 3.35 -4.14
C GLY A 62 6.34 3.14 -2.73
N GLY A 63 7.27 2.83 -1.81
CA GLY A 63 6.92 2.54 -0.44
C GLY A 63 6.79 3.77 0.45
N GLY A 64 7.45 4.87 0.07
CA GLY A 64 7.47 6.06 0.88
C GLY A 64 6.55 7.16 0.38
N LEU A 65 7.01 7.88 -0.63
CA LEU A 65 6.33 9.09 -1.10
C LEU A 65 4.90 8.81 -1.57
N THR A 66 4.74 7.84 -2.45
CA THR A 66 3.44 7.52 -3.03
C THR A 66 2.45 7.08 -1.95
N SER A 67 2.92 6.26 -0.99
CA SER A 67 2.07 5.79 0.09
C SER A 67 1.61 6.93 0.99
N VAL A 68 2.51 7.87 1.33
CA VAL A 68 2.15 9.03 2.12
C VAL A 68 1.10 9.87 1.39
N LEU A 69 1.28 10.07 0.07
CA LEU A 69 0.31 10.84 -0.71
C LEU A 69 -1.04 10.14 -0.75
N MET A 70 -1.05 8.83 -0.89
CA MET A 70 -2.30 8.07 -0.90
C MET A 70 -3.03 8.16 0.44
N ILE A 71 -2.28 8.05 1.53
CA ILE A 71 -2.87 8.15 2.86
C ILE A 71 -3.43 9.56 3.09
N ARG A 72 -2.68 10.58 2.71
CA ARG A 72 -3.16 11.95 2.83
C ARG A 72 -4.43 12.20 2.00
N ALA A 73 -4.46 11.69 0.78
CA ALA A 73 -5.63 11.81 -0.07
C ALA A 73 -6.83 11.14 0.56
N THR A 74 -6.66 9.96 1.16
CA THR A 74 -7.72 9.24 1.83
C THR A 74 -8.26 10.03 3.02
N VAL A 75 -7.37 10.59 3.83
CA VAL A 75 -7.78 11.39 4.99
C VAL A 75 -8.58 12.61 4.53
N ARG A 76 -8.13 13.28 3.47
CA ARG A 76 -8.85 14.43 2.93
C ARG A 76 -10.23 14.06 2.39
N LEU A 77 -10.32 12.94 1.71
CA LEU A 77 -11.60 12.46 1.19
C LEU A 77 -12.58 12.16 2.33
N ARG A 78 -12.08 11.52 3.38
CA ARG A 78 -12.92 11.22 4.55
C ARG A 78 -13.39 12.50 5.23
N ALA A 79 -12.49 13.48 5.38
CA ALA A 79 -12.86 14.76 5.97
C ALA A 79 -13.91 15.47 5.11
N GLY A 80 -13.75 15.45 3.78
CA GLY A 80 -14.72 16.02 2.87
C GLY A 80 -16.06 15.33 2.95
N GLU A 81 -16.07 14.01 3.03
CA GLU A 81 -17.30 13.25 3.18
C GLU A 81 -17.99 13.56 4.50
N ALA A 82 -17.22 13.65 5.59
CA ALA A 82 -17.77 13.99 6.89
C ALA A 82 -18.39 15.39 6.89
N ALA A 83 -17.68 16.36 6.26
CA ALA A 83 -18.20 17.71 6.14
C ALA A 83 -19.48 17.76 5.31
N ALA A 84 -19.51 17.01 4.22
CA ALA A 84 -20.68 16.93 3.35
C ALA A 84 -21.88 16.33 4.10
N ARG A 85 -21.64 15.29 4.89
CA ARG A 85 -22.69 14.68 5.71
C ARG A 85 -23.22 15.66 6.75
N ALA A 86 -22.31 16.39 7.39
CA ALA A 86 -22.70 17.36 8.40
C ALA A 86 -23.52 18.50 7.80
N ALA A 87 -23.20 18.88 6.55
CA ALA A 87 -23.92 19.95 5.85
C ALA A 87 -25.25 19.48 5.27
N THR A 88 -25.46 18.18 5.11
CA THR A 88 -26.69 17.64 4.55
C THR A 88 -27.82 17.76 5.58
N PRO A 89 -28.97 18.35 5.24
CA PRO A 89 -30.12 18.31 6.14
C PRO A 89 -30.50 16.87 6.44
N GLY A 90 -30.83 16.62 7.65
CA GLY A 90 -30.98 15.31 8.23
C GLY A 90 -31.74 14.26 7.43
N PRO A 91 -32.36 13.30 8.11
CA PRO A 91 -32.95 12.14 7.46
C PRO A 91 -34.11 12.47 6.53
N LEU A 92 -34.56 13.69 6.53
CA LEU A 92 -35.67 14.09 5.66
C LEU A 92 -35.34 13.90 4.18
N LEU A 93 -34.09 13.91 3.82
CA LEU A 93 -33.67 13.80 2.43
C LEU A 93 -33.38 12.38 2.01
N ARG A 94 -33.61 11.41 2.85
CA ARG A 94 -33.34 10.04 2.54
C ARG A 94 -34.51 9.23 2.15
#